data_a79041338cd5670f28f718ce3cb0d3cd
#
_entry.id   a79041338cd5670f28f718ce3cb0d3cd
#
_cell.length_a   1.000
_cell.length_b   1.000
_cell.length_c   1.000
_cell.angle_alpha   90.00
_cell.angle_beta   90.00
_cell.angle_gamma   90.00
#
_symmetry.space_group_name_H-M   'P 1'
#
loop_
_entity.id
_entity.type
_entity.pdbx_description
1 polymer ?
#
loop_
_entity_poly.entity_id
_entity_poly.type
_entity_poly.pdbx_seq_one_letter_code
_entity_poly.pdbx_strand_id
1 'polypeptide(L)'
;MSYKRIEISIGLIKSKSSYICLKRSEQPYKNFIEFPGGKKKNSETATQCLIREIKEELNIEINKSKFISCIKHLYGDVLININIFNIHRYSGQIISNEDREIVLFDTKYDYEILPTHDRILNLLKLPKLLKIITPNNLDNDSFKNINLYNYIRLRDISYSTYYTSILPKLEKFHFRGNIIIDYPYNKDWDGVYNGVHFKSCYLENFINQEKCKKYLYSASCHTLNDIVISNKKLFDFITISPILKSHNIFHPLGWDKFNMLSRESYVPTYALGGVSSKGSDLESCISHQGFGLAGISSI
;
A
#
# COMPACT_ATOMS: atom_id res chain seq x y z
N MET A 1 -4.75 21.65 -13.96
CA MET A 1 -5.53 20.90 -14.96
C MET A 1 -6.70 20.24 -14.25
N SER A 2 -7.92 20.39 -14.76
CA SER A 2 -9.11 19.73 -14.21
C SER A 2 -9.20 18.34 -14.81
N TYR A 3 -8.99 17.29 -14.01
CA TYR A 3 -9.19 15.90 -14.45
C TYR A 3 -10.66 15.51 -14.34
N LYS A 4 -11.16 14.75 -15.31
CA LYS A 4 -12.41 14.02 -15.15
C LYS A 4 -12.21 12.97 -14.06
N ARG A 5 -13.05 12.97 -13.02
CA ARG A 5 -12.93 12.01 -11.90
C ARG A 5 -13.93 10.89 -12.03
N ILE A 6 -13.48 9.65 -11.90
CA ILE A 6 -14.31 8.46 -11.86
C ILE A 6 -14.01 7.73 -10.54
N GLU A 7 -15.04 7.31 -9.84
CA GLU A 7 -14.92 6.46 -8.66
C GLU A 7 -15.37 5.05 -9.03
N ILE A 8 -14.59 4.07 -8.60
CA ILE A 8 -14.93 2.64 -8.72
C ILE A 8 -14.80 1.98 -7.35
N SER A 9 -15.57 0.91 -7.14
CA SER A 9 -15.43 0.06 -5.96
C SER A 9 -15.16 -1.37 -6.41
N ILE A 10 -14.15 -2.00 -5.81
CA ILE A 10 -13.76 -3.39 -6.10
C ILE A 10 -13.79 -4.24 -4.84
N GLY A 11 -14.16 -5.51 -5.01
CA GLY A 11 -14.21 -6.51 -3.95
C GLY A 11 -13.10 -7.55 -4.08
N LEU A 12 -12.33 -7.73 -3.02
CA LEU A 12 -11.37 -8.82 -2.89
C LEU A 12 -12.07 -9.98 -2.19
N ILE A 13 -12.36 -11.03 -2.94
CA ILE A 13 -12.98 -12.25 -2.42
C ILE A 13 -11.92 -13.34 -2.40
N LYS A 14 -11.51 -13.77 -1.20
CA LYS A 14 -10.48 -14.79 -1.05
C LYS A 14 -11.11 -16.17 -1.06
N SER A 15 -10.56 -17.08 -1.89
CA SER A 15 -10.88 -18.50 -1.93
C SER A 15 -9.60 -19.31 -1.70
N LYS A 16 -9.40 -19.87 -0.51
CA LYS A 16 -8.14 -20.53 -0.09
C LYS A 16 -6.94 -19.58 -0.24
N SER A 17 -5.98 -19.91 -1.10
CA SER A 17 -4.80 -19.09 -1.43
C SER A 17 -5.03 -18.09 -2.55
N SER A 18 -6.14 -18.20 -3.29
CA SER A 18 -6.43 -17.44 -4.50
C SER A 18 -7.49 -16.38 -4.26
N TYR A 19 -7.61 -15.44 -5.20
CA TYR A 19 -8.71 -14.46 -5.25
C TYR A 19 -9.66 -14.82 -6.39
N ILE A 20 -10.94 -14.55 -6.19
CA ILE A 20 -11.95 -14.66 -7.23
C ILE A 20 -11.87 -13.41 -8.08
N CYS A 21 -11.62 -13.61 -9.36
CA CYS A 21 -11.49 -12.58 -10.37
C CYS A 21 -12.38 -12.91 -11.57
N LEU A 22 -12.54 -11.94 -12.45
CA LEU A 22 -13.28 -12.06 -13.70
C LEU A 22 -12.37 -11.75 -14.88
N LYS A 23 -12.59 -12.42 -16.00
CA LYS A 23 -11.92 -12.11 -17.26
C LYS A 23 -12.70 -11.05 -18.00
N ARG A 24 -12.03 -10.00 -18.45
CA ARG A 24 -12.66 -8.91 -19.19
C ARG A 24 -13.18 -9.38 -20.55
N SER A 25 -14.40 -9.02 -20.87
CA SER A 25 -15.03 -9.27 -22.18
C SER A 25 -14.77 -8.16 -23.19
N GLU A 26 -14.50 -6.92 -22.74
CA GLU A 26 -14.47 -5.71 -23.56
C GLU A 26 -13.07 -5.08 -23.67
N GLN A 27 -12.88 -4.30 -24.75
CA GLN A 27 -11.74 -3.41 -24.93
C GLN A 27 -11.87 -2.14 -24.05
N PRO A 28 -10.78 -1.49 -23.65
CA PRO A 28 -9.40 -1.98 -23.73
C PRO A 28 -9.12 -3.10 -22.73
N TYR A 29 -8.06 -3.86 -22.98
CA TYR A 29 -7.62 -4.97 -22.13
C TYR A 29 -8.56 -6.20 -22.12
N LYS A 30 -9.20 -6.52 -23.25
CA LYS A 30 -9.95 -7.79 -23.40
C LYS A 30 -9.07 -8.99 -23.03
N ASN A 31 -9.63 -9.95 -22.31
CA ASN A 31 -9.00 -11.15 -21.73
C ASN A 31 -8.08 -10.93 -20.52
N PHE A 32 -7.82 -9.70 -20.12
CA PHE A 32 -7.13 -9.41 -18.86
C PHE A 32 -8.02 -9.79 -17.66
N ILE A 33 -7.36 -10.18 -16.56
CA ILE A 33 -8.03 -10.51 -15.32
C ILE A 33 -8.23 -9.24 -14.49
N GLU A 34 -9.41 -9.12 -13.88
CA GLU A 34 -9.75 -8.03 -12.99
C GLU A 34 -10.50 -8.51 -11.74
N PHE A 35 -10.36 -7.79 -10.63
CA PHE A 35 -11.17 -7.99 -9.45
C PHE A 35 -12.60 -7.53 -9.73
N PRO A 36 -13.62 -8.24 -9.21
CA PRO A 36 -15.01 -7.87 -9.42
C PRO A 36 -15.34 -6.51 -8.80
N GLY A 37 -16.18 -5.75 -9.47
CA GLY A 37 -16.58 -4.40 -9.09
C GLY A 37 -16.69 -3.45 -10.29
N GLY A 38 -17.13 -2.22 -10.03
CA GLY A 38 -17.37 -1.30 -11.13
C GLY A 38 -17.55 0.15 -10.71
N LYS A 39 -18.13 0.95 -11.61
CA LYS A 39 -18.23 2.40 -11.48
C LYS A 39 -19.32 2.80 -10.49
N LYS A 40 -18.98 3.71 -9.59
CA LYS A 40 -19.92 4.31 -8.65
C LYS A 40 -20.91 5.24 -9.38
N LYS A 41 -22.20 5.06 -9.15
CA LYS A 41 -23.26 5.98 -9.58
C LYS A 41 -23.30 7.20 -8.65
N ASN A 42 -23.80 8.34 -9.14
CA ASN A 42 -23.77 9.60 -8.38
C ASN A 42 -24.47 9.53 -7.01
N SER A 43 -25.54 8.74 -6.90
CA SER A 43 -26.33 8.59 -5.66
C SER A 43 -25.78 7.54 -4.69
N GLU A 44 -24.70 6.83 -5.06
CA GLU A 44 -24.16 5.73 -4.26
C GLU A 44 -23.00 6.16 -3.37
N THR A 45 -22.88 5.54 -2.21
CA THR A 45 -21.62 5.45 -1.47
C THR A 45 -20.72 4.39 -2.10
N ALA A 46 -19.42 4.39 -1.80
CA ALA A 46 -18.50 3.34 -2.27
C ALA A 46 -18.93 1.92 -1.85
N THR A 47 -19.50 1.78 -0.64
CA THR A 47 -20.01 0.49 -0.14
C THR A 47 -21.27 0.05 -0.90
N GLN A 48 -22.19 0.96 -1.20
CA GLN A 48 -23.40 0.64 -1.98
C GLN A 48 -23.04 0.22 -3.42
N CYS A 49 -22.07 0.93 -4.03
CA CYS A 49 -21.53 0.55 -5.32
C CYS A 49 -20.96 -0.88 -5.27
N LEU A 50 -20.11 -1.18 -4.29
CA LEU A 50 -19.55 -2.52 -4.12
C LEU A 50 -20.65 -3.60 -4.04
N ILE A 51 -21.67 -3.39 -3.19
CA ILE A 51 -22.75 -4.36 -2.98
C ILE A 51 -23.51 -4.60 -4.28
N ARG A 52 -23.85 -3.54 -5.01
CA ARG A 52 -24.55 -3.63 -6.31
C ARG A 52 -23.73 -4.38 -7.34
N GLU A 53 -22.46 -3.96 -7.58
CA GLU A 53 -21.59 -4.55 -8.60
C GLU A 53 -21.32 -6.03 -8.32
N ILE A 54 -21.03 -6.39 -7.06
CA ILE A 54 -20.82 -7.81 -6.69
C ILE A 54 -22.07 -8.66 -6.89
N LYS A 55 -23.27 -8.09 -6.64
CA LYS A 55 -24.53 -8.76 -6.92
C LYS A 55 -24.78 -8.91 -8.44
N GLU A 56 -24.51 -7.87 -9.20
CA GLU A 56 -24.66 -7.84 -10.65
C GLU A 56 -23.71 -8.82 -11.34
N GLU A 57 -22.42 -8.85 -10.97
CA GLU A 57 -21.40 -9.66 -11.63
C GLU A 57 -21.34 -11.12 -11.14
N LEU A 58 -21.49 -11.36 -9.82
CA LEU A 58 -21.23 -12.67 -9.20
C LEU A 58 -22.46 -13.33 -8.55
N ASN A 59 -23.61 -12.68 -8.56
CA ASN A 59 -24.87 -13.16 -7.99
C ASN A 59 -24.81 -13.52 -6.48
N ILE A 60 -23.90 -12.92 -5.72
CA ILE A 60 -23.79 -13.13 -4.28
C ILE A 60 -24.20 -11.87 -3.49
N GLU A 61 -24.55 -12.07 -2.22
CA GLU A 61 -24.89 -10.98 -1.29
C GLU A 61 -23.81 -10.81 -0.24
N ILE A 62 -23.26 -9.59 -0.13
CA ILE A 62 -22.23 -9.28 0.84
C ILE A 62 -22.85 -9.15 2.23
N ASN A 63 -22.44 -10.02 3.15
CA ASN A 63 -22.85 -9.95 4.56
C ASN A 63 -21.86 -9.15 5.42
N LYS A 64 -20.54 -9.20 5.07
CA LYS A 64 -19.49 -8.47 5.78
C LYS A 64 -18.35 -8.10 4.85
N SER A 65 -18.08 -6.82 4.72
CA SER A 65 -16.90 -6.28 4.04
C SER A 65 -16.17 -5.29 4.92
N LYS A 66 -14.89 -5.07 4.61
CA LYS A 66 -14.04 -4.08 5.27
C LYS A 66 -13.33 -3.25 4.21
N PHE A 67 -13.43 -1.93 4.30
CA PHE A 67 -12.63 -1.02 3.50
C PHE A 67 -11.15 -1.18 3.84
N ILE A 68 -10.30 -1.30 2.81
CA ILE A 68 -8.85 -1.45 2.95
C ILE A 68 -8.15 -0.13 2.71
N SER A 69 -8.39 0.48 1.55
CA SER A 69 -7.76 1.72 1.11
C SER A 69 -8.42 2.25 -0.15
N CYS A 70 -8.11 3.50 -0.48
CA CYS A 70 -8.38 4.07 -1.80
C CYS A 70 -7.03 4.37 -2.47
N ILE A 71 -6.83 3.87 -3.68
CA ILE A 71 -5.71 4.26 -4.54
C ILE A 71 -6.22 5.02 -5.74
N LYS A 72 -5.36 5.86 -6.33
CA LYS A 72 -5.75 6.63 -7.50
C LYS A 72 -4.86 6.29 -8.69
N HIS A 73 -5.45 6.26 -9.85
CA HIS A 73 -4.72 6.02 -11.09
C HIS A 73 -5.14 7.04 -12.16
N LEU A 74 -4.14 7.63 -12.82
CA LEU A 74 -4.36 8.61 -13.87
C LEU A 74 -4.20 7.95 -15.25
N TYR A 75 -5.29 7.95 -16.03
CA TYR A 75 -5.31 7.54 -17.44
C TYR A 75 -5.55 8.78 -18.31
N GLY A 76 -4.49 9.29 -18.94
CA GLY A 76 -4.61 10.53 -19.72
C GLY A 76 -5.14 11.69 -18.86
N ASP A 77 -6.34 12.15 -19.15
CA ASP A 77 -7.07 13.21 -18.44
C ASP A 77 -8.10 12.69 -17.42
N VAL A 78 -8.19 11.36 -17.22
CA VAL A 78 -9.14 10.73 -16.30
C VAL A 78 -8.43 10.23 -15.05
N LEU A 79 -8.80 10.77 -13.90
CA LEU A 79 -8.36 10.30 -12.58
C LEU A 79 -9.37 9.29 -12.03
N ILE A 80 -8.95 8.05 -11.88
CA ILE A 80 -9.77 6.96 -11.32
C ILE A 80 -9.42 6.79 -9.84
N ASN A 81 -10.42 6.94 -8.97
CA ASN A 81 -10.34 6.60 -7.55
C ASN A 81 -10.86 5.17 -7.35
N ILE A 82 -10.01 4.28 -6.86
CA ILE A 82 -10.30 2.86 -6.69
C ILE A 82 -10.47 2.57 -5.20
N ASN A 83 -11.73 2.42 -4.77
CA ASN A 83 -12.08 2.01 -3.40
C ASN A 83 -11.97 0.48 -3.30
N ILE A 84 -11.10 -0.01 -2.43
CA ILE A 84 -10.75 -1.42 -2.30
C ILE A 84 -11.33 -1.97 -1.01
N PHE A 85 -12.11 -3.04 -1.12
CA PHE A 85 -12.75 -3.70 0.01
C PHE A 85 -12.35 -5.17 0.08
N ASN A 86 -12.14 -5.68 1.29
CA ASN A 86 -12.05 -7.11 1.54
C ASN A 86 -13.43 -7.65 1.91
N ILE A 87 -13.95 -8.63 1.17
CA ILE A 87 -15.22 -9.28 1.43
C ILE A 87 -14.95 -10.52 2.28
N HIS A 88 -15.32 -10.45 3.57
CA HIS A 88 -15.06 -11.51 4.54
C HIS A 88 -16.15 -12.56 4.58
N ARG A 89 -17.41 -12.17 4.31
CA ARG A 89 -18.56 -13.06 4.35
C ARG A 89 -19.59 -12.66 3.31
N TYR A 90 -20.10 -13.63 2.60
CA TYR A 90 -21.18 -13.49 1.62
C TYR A 90 -22.10 -14.70 1.66
N SER A 91 -23.29 -14.61 1.08
CA SER A 91 -24.25 -15.68 0.87
C SER A 91 -24.61 -15.80 -0.62
N GLY A 92 -25.07 -16.96 -1.02
CA GLY A 92 -25.34 -17.30 -2.42
C GLY A 92 -24.21 -18.13 -3.05
N GLN A 93 -24.48 -18.63 -4.25
CA GLN A 93 -23.50 -19.34 -5.07
C GLN A 93 -22.86 -18.34 -6.04
N ILE A 94 -21.52 -18.36 -6.15
CA ILE A 94 -20.80 -17.55 -7.10
C ILE A 94 -21.07 -18.06 -8.51
N ILE A 95 -21.78 -17.26 -9.29
CA ILE A 95 -22.12 -17.49 -10.69
C ILE A 95 -21.93 -16.17 -11.42
N SER A 96 -21.23 -16.20 -12.55
CA SER A 96 -21.13 -15.01 -13.40
C SER A 96 -22.46 -14.76 -14.09
N ASN A 97 -23.07 -13.60 -13.85
CA ASN A 97 -24.32 -13.19 -14.51
C ASN A 97 -24.09 -12.55 -15.89
N GLU A 98 -22.87 -12.17 -16.22
CA GLU A 98 -22.50 -11.48 -17.46
C GLU A 98 -21.78 -12.40 -18.45
N ASP A 99 -21.92 -13.72 -18.32
CA ASP A 99 -21.22 -14.75 -19.10
C ASP A 99 -19.68 -14.56 -19.13
N ARG A 100 -19.13 -13.90 -18.10
CA ARG A 100 -17.70 -13.69 -17.96
C ARG A 100 -17.05 -14.89 -17.27
N GLU A 101 -15.88 -15.27 -17.73
CA GLU A 101 -15.10 -16.35 -17.14
C GLU A 101 -14.67 -15.97 -15.71
N ILE A 102 -15.02 -16.81 -14.72
CA ILE A 102 -14.53 -16.68 -13.35
C ILE A 102 -13.15 -17.33 -13.25
N VAL A 103 -12.17 -16.59 -12.78
CA VAL A 103 -10.78 -17.03 -12.65
C VAL A 103 -10.36 -17.05 -11.18
N LEU A 104 -9.78 -18.15 -10.74
CA LEU A 104 -9.11 -18.23 -9.44
C LEU A 104 -7.67 -17.71 -9.60
N PHE A 105 -7.49 -16.44 -9.30
CA PHE A 105 -6.22 -15.76 -9.43
C PHE A 105 -5.31 -16.06 -8.22
N ASP A 106 -4.16 -16.72 -8.48
CA ASP A 106 -3.10 -16.91 -7.48
C ASP A 106 -1.91 -16.02 -7.85
N THR A 107 -1.43 -15.23 -6.90
CA THR A 107 -0.30 -14.31 -7.09
C THR A 107 1.03 -14.98 -7.42
N LYS A 108 1.11 -16.31 -7.35
CA LYS A 108 2.29 -17.11 -7.71
C LYS A 108 2.44 -17.36 -9.21
N TYR A 109 1.35 -17.20 -9.96
CA TYR A 109 1.34 -17.43 -11.40
C TYR A 109 1.36 -16.11 -12.16
N ASP A 110 1.92 -16.14 -13.36
CA ASP A 110 1.95 -14.98 -14.25
C ASP A 110 0.64 -14.90 -15.03
N TYR A 111 -0.15 -13.86 -14.78
CA TYR A 111 -1.40 -13.58 -15.45
C TYR A 111 -1.36 -12.21 -16.11
N GLU A 112 -2.04 -12.03 -17.22
CA GLU A 112 -2.34 -10.72 -17.76
C GLU A 112 -3.42 -10.03 -16.92
N ILE A 113 -2.98 -9.16 -16.01
CA ILE A 113 -3.84 -8.39 -15.13
C ILE A 113 -3.86 -6.92 -15.54
N LEU A 114 -4.96 -6.22 -15.22
CA LEU A 114 -5.02 -4.77 -15.47
C LEU A 114 -3.86 -4.04 -14.79
N PRO A 115 -3.27 -3.01 -15.42
CA PRO A 115 -2.17 -2.24 -14.83
C PRO A 115 -2.47 -1.65 -13.44
N THR A 116 -3.73 -1.31 -13.16
CA THR A 116 -4.19 -0.89 -11.83
C THR A 116 -4.12 -1.99 -10.78
N HIS A 117 -4.22 -3.26 -11.19
CA HIS A 117 -4.25 -4.42 -10.30
C HIS A 117 -2.88 -4.74 -9.73
N ASP A 118 -1.78 -4.48 -10.44
CA ASP A 118 -0.42 -4.56 -9.88
C ASP A 118 -0.28 -3.70 -8.62
N ARG A 119 -0.87 -2.49 -8.63
CA ARG A 119 -0.88 -1.61 -7.46
C ARG A 119 -1.73 -2.15 -6.32
N ILE A 120 -2.85 -2.81 -6.63
CA ILE A 120 -3.70 -3.47 -5.64
C ILE A 120 -2.95 -4.65 -5.00
N LEU A 121 -2.26 -5.45 -5.79
CA LEU A 121 -1.46 -6.56 -5.30
C LEU A 121 -0.31 -6.09 -4.41
N ASN A 122 0.34 -4.98 -4.76
CA ASN A 122 1.36 -4.38 -3.91
C ASN A 122 0.76 -3.83 -2.61
N LEU A 123 -0.42 -3.18 -2.67
CA LEU A 123 -1.16 -2.75 -1.47
C LEU A 123 -1.42 -3.91 -0.50
N LEU A 124 -1.76 -5.11 -1.03
CA LEU A 124 -2.05 -6.29 -0.20
C LEU A 124 -0.82 -6.85 0.53
N LYS A 125 0.39 -6.53 0.05
CA LYS A 125 1.65 -6.89 0.72
C LYS A 125 1.99 -5.94 1.87
N LEU A 126 1.41 -4.72 1.89
CA LEU A 126 1.77 -3.68 2.83
C LEU A 126 1.28 -4.00 4.25
N PRO A 127 2.14 -3.92 5.28
CA PRO A 127 1.74 -4.08 6.67
C PRO A 127 1.03 -2.83 7.18
N LYS A 128 0.22 -2.94 8.24
CA LYS A 128 -0.32 -1.75 8.94
C LYS A 128 0.72 -1.04 9.80
N LEU A 129 1.77 -1.73 10.21
CA LEU A 129 2.87 -1.20 11.00
C LEU A 129 4.19 -1.45 10.26
N LEU A 130 4.93 -0.38 9.97
CA LEU A 130 6.24 -0.43 9.33
C LEU A 130 7.31 -0.04 10.35
N LYS A 131 8.08 -1.02 10.82
CA LYS A 131 9.20 -0.80 11.73
C LYS A 131 10.39 -0.18 11.00
N ILE A 132 10.98 0.86 11.60
CA ILE A 132 12.18 1.53 11.08
C ILE A 132 13.33 1.27 12.03
N ILE A 133 14.44 0.76 11.51
CA ILE A 133 15.71 0.57 12.21
C ILE A 133 16.68 1.66 11.74
N THR A 134 17.34 2.31 12.70
CA THR A 134 18.33 3.37 12.46
C THR A 134 19.63 3.03 13.21
N PRO A 135 20.75 3.70 12.93
CA PRO A 135 22.00 3.49 13.67
C PRO A 135 21.87 3.70 15.20
N ASN A 136 20.89 4.49 15.64
CA ASN A 136 20.69 4.84 17.05
C ASN A 136 19.81 3.85 17.83
N ASN A 137 19.23 2.84 17.18
CA ASN A 137 18.39 1.83 17.83
C ASN A 137 18.80 0.40 17.44
N LEU A 138 20.07 0.09 17.63
CA LEU A 138 20.65 -1.23 17.35
C LEU A 138 20.77 -2.11 18.60
N ASP A 139 20.15 -1.74 19.73
CA ASP A 139 20.06 -2.57 20.94
C ASP A 139 19.16 -3.80 20.73
N ASN A 140 19.24 -4.78 21.64
CA ASN A 140 18.45 -6.00 21.56
C ASN A 140 16.95 -5.73 21.75
N ASP A 141 16.57 -4.71 22.52
CA ASP A 141 15.15 -4.40 22.78
C ASP A 141 14.44 -3.90 21.51
N SER A 142 15.16 -3.18 20.66
CA SER A 142 14.67 -2.76 19.34
C SER A 142 14.34 -3.92 18.41
N PHE A 143 14.95 -5.10 18.63
CA PHE A 143 14.73 -6.31 17.82
C PHE A 143 13.84 -7.36 18.48
N LYS A 144 13.46 -7.20 19.75
CA LYS A 144 12.78 -8.24 20.54
C LYS A 144 11.54 -8.85 19.89
N ASN A 145 10.77 -8.07 19.15
CA ASN A 145 9.55 -8.52 18.46
C ASN A 145 9.63 -8.32 16.95
N ILE A 146 10.85 -8.30 16.41
CA ILE A 146 11.06 -7.98 14.99
C ILE A 146 10.40 -9.00 14.05
N ASN A 147 10.26 -10.25 14.50
CA ASN A 147 9.59 -11.32 13.76
C ASN A 147 8.08 -11.12 13.56
N LEU A 148 7.46 -10.16 14.27
CA LEU A 148 6.06 -9.78 14.07
C LEU A 148 5.85 -8.87 12.85
N TYR A 149 6.94 -8.32 12.29
CA TYR A 149 6.86 -7.40 11.16
C TYR A 149 7.10 -8.12 9.83
N ASN A 150 6.19 -7.93 8.89
CA ASN A 150 6.36 -8.44 7.52
C ASN A 150 7.39 -7.62 6.72
N TYR A 151 7.56 -6.35 7.07
CA TYR A 151 8.53 -5.43 6.48
C TYR A 151 9.20 -4.58 7.56
N ILE A 152 10.51 -4.41 7.43
CA ILE A 152 11.29 -3.42 8.17
C ILE A 152 11.99 -2.48 7.19
N ARG A 153 12.20 -1.23 7.57
CA ARG A 153 13.02 -0.29 6.82
C ARG A 153 14.34 -0.05 7.56
N LEU A 154 15.43 -0.23 6.87
CA LEU A 154 16.78 0.13 7.34
C LEU A 154 17.09 1.57 6.89
N ARG A 155 16.93 2.52 7.82
CA ARG A 155 17.11 3.94 7.53
C ARG A 155 18.52 4.38 7.90
N ASP A 156 19.23 4.97 6.93
CA ASP A 156 20.60 5.48 7.11
C ASP A 156 21.60 4.39 7.60
N ILE A 157 21.38 3.15 7.19
CA ILE A 157 22.23 2.01 7.53
C ILE A 157 23.21 1.75 6.39
N SER A 158 24.51 1.66 6.69
CA SER A 158 25.53 1.17 5.76
C SER A 158 25.45 -0.36 5.62
N TYR A 159 25.92 -0.89 4.49
CA TYR A 159 26.00 -2.35 4.30
C TYR A 159 26.89 -3.01 5.37
N SER A 160 28.00 -2.38 5.72
CA SER A 160 28.87 -2.86 6.80
C SER A 160 28.12 -2.97 8.13
N THR A 161 27.36 -1.93 8.53
CA THR A 161 26.54 -1.94 9.75
C THR A 161 25.44 -3.01 9.68
N TYR A 162 24.82 -3.19 8.51
CA TYR A 162 23.87 -4.27 8.32
C TYR A 162 24.49 -5.63 8.59
N TYR A 163 25.61 -5.93 7.94
CA TYR A 163 26.25 -7.23 8.02
C TYR A 163 26.79 -7.53 9.45
N THR A 164 27.44 -6.55 10.08
CA THR A 164 28.09 -6.75 11.39
C THR A 164 27.14 -6.65 12.58
N SER A 165 26.10 -5.85 12.50
CA SER A 165 25.29 -5.51 13.69
C SER A 165 23.81 -5.87 13.57
N ILE A 166 23.22 -5.83 12.36
CA ILE A 166 21.79 -6.05 12.15
C ILE A 166 21.50 -7.50 11.79
N LEU A 167 22.18 -8.04 10.78
CA LEU A 167 21.96 -9.41 10.32
C LEU A 167 22.04 -10.46 11.45
N PRO A 168 23.06 -10.44 12.35
CA PRO A 168 23.11 -11.38 13.47
C PRO A 168 21.91 -11.26 14.43
N LYS A 169 21.33 -10.04 14.56
CA LYS A 169 20.13 -9.84 15.38
C LYS A 169 18.88 -10.33 14.67
N LEU A 170 18.75 -10.09 13.37
CA LEU A 170 17.63 -10.62 12.57
C LEU A 170 17.58 -12.15 12.63
N GLU A 171 18.75 -12.80 12.56
CA GLU A 171 18.88 -14.25 12.72
C GLU A 171 18.53 -14.71 14.13
N LYS A 172 19.09 -14.07 15.16
CA LYS A 172 18.83 -14.36 16.58
C LYS A 172 17.36 -14.27 16.94
N PHE A 173 16.65 -13.29 16.39
CA PHE A 173 15.23 -13.05 16.64
C PHE A 173 14.31 -13.64 15.56
N HIS A 174 14.84 -14.51 14.70
CA HIS A 174 14.09 -15.28 13.69
C HIS A 174 13.26 -14.42 12.74
N PHE A 175 13.78 -13.26 12.33
CA PHE A 175 13.10 -12.42 11.34
C PHE A 175 13.01 -13.14 9.99
N ARG A 176 11.80 -13.19 9.41
CA ARG A 176 11.52 -13.78 8.09
C ARG A 176 10.81 -12.81 7.15
N GLY A 177 10.74 -11.56 7.54
CA GLY A 177 10.11 -10.50 6.76
C GLY A 177 11.02 -9.96 5.67
N ASN A 178 10.58 -8.90 5.06
CA ASN A 178 11.23 -8.22 3.96
C ASN A 178 11.96 -6.95 4.42
N ILE A 179 13.01 -6.58 3.73
CA ILE A 179 13.86 -5.44 4.04
C ILE A 179 13.68 -4.35 2.99
N ILE A 180 13.42 -3.13 3.45
CA ILE A 180 13.44 -1.91 2.62
C ILE A 180 14.69 -1.13 3.00
N ILE A 181 15.52 -0.77 2.02
CA ILE A 181 16.72 0.05 2.20
C ILE A 181 16.51 1.47 1.70
N ASP A 182 17.35 2.40 2.12
CA ASP A 182 17.31 3.79 1.64
C ASP A 182 18.12 3.97 0.35
N TYR A 183 17.58 4.75 -0.59
CA TYR A 183 18.32 5.28 -1.72
C TYR A 183 19.12 6.54 -1.29
N PRO A 184 20.36 6.76 -1.76
CA PRO A 184 21.11 5.89 -2.66
C PRO A 184 21.76 4.69 -1.94
N TYR A 185 21.98 3.61 -2.68
CA TYR A 185 22.63 2.40 -2.19
C TYR A 185 23.62 1.89 -3.25
N ASN A 186 24.55 1.03 -2.84
CA ASN A 186 25.54 0.41 -3.70
C ASN A 186 25.24 -1.07 -3.98
N LYS A 187 26.02 -1.70 -4.84
CA LYS A 187 25.82 -3.10 -5.27
C LYS A 187 25.99 -4.13 -4.15
N ASP A 188 26.63 -3.77 -3.03
CA ASP A 188 26.76 -4.69 -1.90
C ASP A 188 25.41 -5.14 -1.33
N TRP A 189 24.37 -4.33 -1.54
CA TRP A 189 23.00 -4.63 -1.13
C TRP A 189 22.25 -5.61 -2.03
N ASP A 190 22.82 -6.00 -3.19
CA ASP A 190 22.15 -6.88 -4.15
C ASP A 190 21.78 -8.23 -3.50
N GLY A 191 20.51 -8.62 -3.66
CA GLY A 191 19.96 -9.83 -3.06
C GLY A 191 19.51 -9.73 -1.59
N VAL A 192 19.81 -8.61 -0.91
CA VAL A 192 19.47 -8.42 0.51
C VAL A 192 18.09 -7.79 0.69
N TYR A 193 17.68 -6.88 -0.19
CA TYR A 193 16.47 -6.07 -0.02
C TYR A 193 15.30 -6.51 -0.90
N ASN A 194 14.12 -6.15 -0.46
CA ASN A 194 12.84 -6.38 -1.15
C ASN A 194 12.13 -5.06 -1.50
N GLY A 195 12.74 -3.92 -1.15
CA GLY A 195 12.21 -2.61 -1.47
C GLY A 195 13.21 -1.50 -1.26
N VAL A 196 12.93 -0.34 -1.86
CA VAL A 196 13.76 0.86 -1.81
C VAL A 196 12.92 2.05 -1.37
N HIS A 197 13.46 2.82 -0.42
CA HIS A 197 12.84 4.05 0.07
C HIS A 197 13.62 5.28 -0.36
N PHE A 198 12.93 6.23 -0.96
CA PHE A 198 13.48 7.51 -1.40
C PHE A 198 13.15 8.61 -0.38
N LYS A 199 14.16 9.25 0.18
CA LYS A 199 13.96 10.47 0.98
C LYS A 199 13.41 11.57 0.08
N SER A 200 12.75 12.58 0.67
CA SER A 200 12.14 13.68 -0.09
C SER A 200 13.11 14.39 -1.04
N CYS A 201 14.38 14.55 -0.66
CA CYS A 201 15.43 15.12 -1.50
C CYS A 201 15.80 14.26 -2.73
N TYR A 202 15.40 13.00 -2.77
CA TYR A 202 15.69 12.07 -3.86
C TYR A 202 14.46 11.66 -4.67
N LEU A 203 13.31 12.30 -4.49
CA LEU A 203 12.08 11.96 -5.21
C LEU A 203 12.25 12.00 -6.74
N GLU A 204 12.97 12.99 -7.25
CA GLU A 204 13.22 13.13 -8.70
C GLU A 204 14.18 12.09 -9.26
N ASN A 205 15.00 11.45 -8.41
CA ASN A 205 15.93 10.40 -8.85
C ASN A 205 15.25 9.08 -9.19
N PHE A 206 13.98 8.88 -8.78
CA PHE A 206 13.25 7.67 -9.13
C PHE A 206 12.82 7.67 -10.59
N ILE A 207 13.19 6.63 -11.33
CA ILE A 207 12.89 6.46 -12.75
C ILE A 207 11.87 5.34 -12.92
N ASN A 208 10.66 5.67 -13.39
CA ASN A 208 9.55 4.71 -13.48
C ASN A 208 9.87 3.50 -14.36
N GLN A 209 10.63 3.69 -15.44
CA GLN A 209 11.02 2.63 -16.38
C GLN A 209 11.98 1.61 -15.77
N GLU A 210 12.69 1.99 -14.69
CA GLU A 210 13.61 1.11 -13.97
C GLU A 210 12.91 0.36 -12.82
N LYS A 211 11.61 0.57 -12.63
CA LYS A 211 10.84 -0.10 -11.58
C LYS A 211 10.78 -1.61 -11.82
N CYS A 212 11.43 -2.38 -10.96
CA CYS A 212 11.33 -3.83 -10.94
C CYS A 212 10.07 -4.25 -10.16
N LYS A 213 9.18 -5.03 -10.78
CA LYS A 213 7.94 -5.52 -10.16
C LYS A 213 8.17 -6.36 -8.88
N LYS A 214 9.37 -6.91 -8.71
CA LYS A 214 9.75 -7.72 -7.55
C LYS A 214 9.89 -6.87 -6.28
N TYR A 215 10.23 -5.58 -6.40
CA TYR A 215 10.54 -4.71 -5.27
C TYR A 215 9.41 -3.71 -4.99
N LEU A 216 9.27 -3.34 -3.72
CA LEU A 216 8.45 -2.22 -3.30
C LEU A 216 9.26 -0.91 -3.35
N TYR A 217 8.65 0.15 -3.86
CA TYR A 217 9.24 1.47 -3.91
C TYR A 217 8.41 2.45 -3.10
N SER A 218 9.07 3.17 -2.21
CA SER A 218 8.39 4.11 -1.31
C SER A 218 9.13 5.43 -1.20
N ALA A 219 8.45 6.45 -0.70
CA ALA A 219 9.05 7.75 -0.53
C ALA A 219 8.61 8.46 0.76
N SER A 220 9.48 9.38 1.24
CA SER A 220 9.13 10.34 2.29
C SER A 220 8.57 11.61 1.67
N CYS A 221 7.43 12.09 2.19
CA CYS A 221 6.79 13.34 1.79
C CYS A 221 6.50 14.20 3.03
N HIS A 222 6.74 15.51 2.92
CA HIS A 222 6.53 16.48 4.00
C HIS A 222 5.59 17.60 3.57
N THR A 223 5.48 17.83 2.26
CA THR A 223 4.75 18.93 1.64
C THR A 223 3.81 18.44 0.55
N LEU A 224 2.88 19.31 0.13
CA LEU A 224 2.03 19.04 -1.02
C LEU A 224 2.85 18.87 -2.31
N ASN A 225 3.96 19.59 -2.45
CA ASN A 225 4.82 19.45 -3.61
C ASN A 225 5.46 18.05 -3.67
N ASP A 226 5.91 17.50 -2.54
CA ASP A 226 6.42 16.12 -2.50
C ASP A 226 5.36 15.11 -2.93
N ILE A 227 4.09 15.32 -2.51
CA ILE A 227 2.95 14.48 -2.93
C ILE A 227 2.75 14.56 -4.46
N VAL A 228 2.77 15.77 -5.02
CA VAL A 228 2.61 15.97 -6.47
C VAL A 228 3.72 15.27 -7.25
N ILE A 229 4.97 15.38 -6.79
CA ILE A 229 6.09 14.66 -7.40
C ILE A 229 5.89 13.14 -7.27
N SER A 230 5.58 12.66 -6.06
CA SER A 230 5.41 11.22 -5.80
C SER A 230 4.27 10.60 -6.64
N ASN A 231 3.20 11.35 -6.91
CA ASN A 231 2.09 10.89 -7.73
C ASN A 231 2.51 10.60 -9.19
N LYS A 232 3.52 11.31 -9.71
CA LYS A 232 4.08 11.11 -11.05
C LYS A 232 5.08 9.94 -11.10
N LYS A 233 5.63 9.55 -9.96
CA LYS A 233 6.76 8.63 -9.83
C LYS A 233 6.36 7.17 -9.51
N LEU A 234 5.10 6.79 -9.58
CA LEU A 234 4.59 5.42 -9.42
C LEU A 234 5.14 4.65 -8.20
N PHE A 235 5.35 5.33 -7.07
CA PHE A 235 5.66 4.67 -5.80
C PHE A 235 4.52 3.73 -5.38
N ASP A 236 4.83 2.73 -4.55
CA ASP A 236 3.83 1.79 -4.02
C ASP A 236 3.17 2.32 -2.75
N PHE A 237 3.89 3.12 -1.97
CA PHE A 237 3.38 3.86 -0.81
C PHE A 237 4.28 5.04 -0.47
N ILE A 238 3.78 5.95 0.35
CA ILE A 238 4.58 7.06 0.89
C ILE A 238 4.44 7.15 2.40
N THR A 239 5.42 7.79 3.05
CA THR A 239 5.33 8.19 4.46
C THR A 239 5.13 9.70 4.51
N ILE A 240 4.21 10.18 5.36
CA ILE A 240 4.00 11.60 5.63
C ILE A 240 4.48 11.88 7.06
N SER A 241 5.35 12.85 7.22
CA SER A 241 5.97 13.18 8.50
C SER A 241 6.38 14.66 8.61
N PRO A 242 6.58 15.16 9.84
CA PRO A 242 6.28 14.54 11.14
C PRO A 242 4.81 14.77 11.55
N ILE A 243 4.15 13.78 12.15
CA ILE A 243 2.71 13.89 12.48
C ILE A 243 2.48 14.46 13.88
N LEU A 244 3.09 13.87 14.91
CA LEU A 244 2.90 14.28 16.29
C LEU A 244 4.21 14.81 16.90
N LYS A 245 4.08 15.55 18.00
CA LYS A 245 5.22 16.07 18.75
C LYS A 245 6.02 14.93 19.39
N SER A 246 7.35 15.01 19.32
CA SER A 246 8.28 14.14 20.05
C SER A 246 9.52 14.95 20.44
N HIS A 247 10.46 14.35 21.17
CA HIS A 247 11.68 15.04 21.65
C HIS A 247 12.43 15.83 20.56
N ASN A 248 12.42 15.34 19.33
CA ASN A 248 13.12 15.95 18.19
C ASN A 248 12.19 16.60 17.17
N ILE A 249 10.90 16.75 17.48
CA ILE A 249 9.88 17.27 16.56
C ILE A 249 9.15 18.42 17.24
N PHE A 250 9.46 19.65 16.83
CA PHE A 250 8.91 20.87 17.43
C PHE A 250 7.66 21.39 16.66
N HIS A 251 7.58 21.14 15.36
CA HIS A 251 6.50 21.63 14.49
C HIS A 251 5.84 20.43 13.75
N PRO A 252 5.01 19.64 14.43
CA PRO A 252 4.30 18.53 13.79
C PRO A 252 3.22 19.04 12.84
N LEU A 253 2.90 18.22 11.85
CA LEU A 253 1.83 18.51 10.88
C LEU A 253 0.44 18.41 11.51
N GLY A 254 0.27 17.50 12.47
CA GLY A 254 -1.04 17.13 13.01
C GLY A 254 -1.87 16.27 12.05
N TRP A 255 -2.96 15.70 12.58
CA TRP A 255 -3.83 14.80 11.82
C TRP A 255 -4.60 15.51 10.70
N ASP A 256 -5.01 16.77 10.88
CA ASP A 256 -5.75 17.52 9.87
C ASP A 256 -4.91 17.74 8.60
N LYS A 257 -3.64 18.16 8.78
CA LYS A 257 -2.74 18.34 7.63
C LYS A 257 -2.34 17.00 7.00
N PHE A 258 -2.18 15.95 7.82
CA PHE A 258 -1.99 14.59 7.34
C PHE A 258 -3.17 14.17 6.45
N ASN A 259 -4.42 14.38 6.89
CA ASN A 259 -5.63 14.09 6.12
C ASN A 259 -5.64 14.83 4.76
N MET A 260 -5.33 16.13 4.79
CA MET A 260 -5.24 16.93 3.57
C MET A 260 -4.23 16.34 2.57
N LEU A 261 -3.01 16.01 3.03
CA LEU A 261 -1.95 15.45 2.20
C LEU A 261 -2.29 14.03 1.72
N SER A 262 -2.86 13.19 2.60
CA SER A 262 -3.27 11.81 2.25
C SER A 262 -4.34 11.79 1.18
N ARG A 263 -5.29 12.73 1.21
CA ARG A 263 -6.31 12.88 0.17
C ARG A 263 -5.74 13.22 -1.21
N GLU A 264 -4.62 13.91 -1.27
CA GLU A 264 -3.96 14.25 -2.53
C GLU A 264 -3.06 13.13 -3.05
N SER A 265 -2.67 12.18 -2.20
CA SER A 265 -1.85 11.04 -2.60
C SER A 265 -2.60 10.06 -3.52
N TYR A 266 -1.88 9.49 -4.49
CA TYR A 266 -2.39 8.43 -5.36
C TYR A 266 -2.09 7.02 -4.82
N VAL A 267 -1.31 6.93 -3.75
CA VAL A 267 -0.88 5.67 -3.14
C VAL A 267 -1.15 5.69 -1.63
N PRO A 268 -1.13 4.52 -0.96
CA PRO A 268 -1.27 4.42 0.48
C PRO A 268 -0.28 5.30 1.23
N THR A 269 -0.76 5.96 2.30
CA THR A 269 0.05 6.86 3.12
C THR A 269 0.24 6.31 4.52
N TYR A 270 1.48 6.33 4.99
CA TYR A 270 1.81 6.01 6.38
C TYR A 270 2.07 7.28 7.17
N ALA A 271 1.50 7.36 8.36
CA ALA A 271 1.83 8.39 9.33
C ALA A 271 3.16 8.05 10.02
N LEU A 272 4.10 9.00 10.04
CA LEU A 272 5.43 8.84 10.65
C LEU A 272 5.78 10.04 11.52
N GLY A 273 6.45 9.78 12.65
CA GLY A 273 6.97 10.80 13.57
C GLY A 273 6.01 11.11 14.73
N GLY A 274 6.41 10.73 15.93
CA GLY A 274 5.67 10.90 17.17
C GLY A 274 4.50 9.95 17.37
N VAL A 275 4.16 9.11 16.39
CA VAL A 275 3.04 8.16 16.45
C VAL A 275 3.41 6.85 17.14
N SER A 276 2.41 6.18 17.73
CA SER A 276 2.58 4.94 18.48
C SER A 276 1.55 3.88 18.09
N SER A 277 1.99 2.62 18.03
CA SER A 277 1.10 1.47 17.83
C SER A 277 0.32 1.07 19.09
N LYS A 278 0.70 1.57 20.26
CA LYS A 278 0.10 1.22 21.56
C LYS A 278 -1.14 2.05 21.93
N GLY A 279 -1.50 3.03 21.13
CA GLY A 279 -2.64 3.92 21.38
C GLY A 279 -3.63 3.91 20.22
N SER A 280 -4.40 4.99 20.11
CA SER A 280 -5.40 5.21 19.04
C SER A 280 -4.83 5.77 17.75
N ASP A 281 -3.49 5.91 17.61
CA ASP A 281 -2.88 6.57 16.45
C ASP A 281 -3.12 5.81 15.14
N LEU A 282 -3.21 4.48 15.18
CA LEU A 282 -3.57 3.71 13.98
C LEU A 282 -5.02 3.99 13.54
N GLU A 283 -5.94 4.09 14.49
CA GLU A 283 -7.33 4.46 14.22
C GLU A 283 -7.42 5.89 13.72
N SER A 284 -6.69 6.81 14.36
CA SER A 284 -6.56 8.20 13.90
C SER A 284 -5.98 8.29 12.49
N CYS A 285 -4.94 7.52 12.17
CA CYS A 285 -4.39 7.46 10.82
C CYS A 285 -5.45 7.01 9.79
N ILE A 286 -6.17 5.93 10.09
CA ILE A 286 -7.19 5.37 9.19
C ILE A 286 -8.36 6.34 9.01
N SER A 287 -8.84 6.97 10.08
CA SER A 287 -9.94 7.96 10.01
C SER A 287 -9.56 9.22 9.21
N HIS A 288 -8.26 9.53 9.14
CA HIS A 288 -7.69 10.62 8.35
C HIS A 288 -7.15 10.16 6.98
N GLN A 289 -7.73 9.12 6.40
CA GLN A 289 -7.41 8.60 5.05
C GLN A 289 -6.02 7.99 4.92
N GLY A 290 -5.35 7.69 6.04
CA GLY A 290 -4.08 6.97 6.03
C GLY A 290 -4.25 5.47 5.93
N PHE A 291 -3.16 4.78 5.67
CA PHE A 291 -3.12 3.32 5.55
C PHE A 291 -2.55 2.64 6.80
N GLY A 292 -1.52 3.21 7.37
CA GLY A 292 -0.80 2.59 8.50
C GLY A 292 0.18 3.54 9.18
N LEU A 293 0.89 3.03 10.17
CA LEU A 293 1.90 3.77 10.92
C LEU A 293 3.31 3.27 10.56
N ALA A 294 4.26 4.21 10.54
CA ALA A 294 5.70 3.90 10.46
C ALA A 294 6.43 4.54 11.65
N GLY A 295 7.42 3.84 12.20
CA GLY A 295 8.13 4.39 13.35
C GLY A 295 9.37 3.62 13.79
N ILE A 296 10.17 4.28 14.64
CA ILE A 296 11.44 3.79 15.15
C ILE A 296 11.25 3.06 16.49
N SER A 297 10.77 3.75 17.52
CA SER A 297 10.71 3.25 18.89
C SER A 297 9.33 2.83 19.36
N SER A 298 8.29 3.48 18.88
CA SER A 298 6.90 3.31 19.35
C SER A 298 6.02 2.45 18.45
N ILE A 299 6.62 1.80 17.45
CA ILE A 299 5.98 0.87 16.51
C ILE A 299 6.53 -0.51 16.72
#